data_b998e621c06cb6bbe6bab2f30ff684cf
#
_entry.id   b998e621c06cb6bbe6bab2f30ff684cf
#
_cell.length_a   1.000
_cell.length_b   1.000
_cell.length_c   1.000
_cell.angle_alpha   90.00
_cell.angle_beta   90.00
_cell.angle_gamma   90.00
#
_symmetry.space_group_name_H-M   'P 1'
#
loop_
_entity.id
_entity.type
_entity.pdbx_description
1 polymer ?
#
loop_
_entity_poly.entity_id
_entity_poly.type
_entity_poly.pdbx_seq_one_letter_code
_entity_poly.pdbx_strand_id
1 'polypeptide(L)'
;LYHSQNLEGALTTLPGARIVCPSFADDAAGLLRTSMRSKGFTLYLEPKALYNSVEAAAVVPEEFEVPFGKARIRREGTDLTVVTYGNTTHFCLNVAERLAQEGLGCVEVIDLRSLIPLDKEAIFASVRKTGKVLVVHEDKVFSGFGAEIAAQIAEEMFRYLDAPVQRIGSTFTPVGFNPILERAILPNDEKIY
;
A
#
# COMPACT_ATOMS: atom_id res chain seq x y z
N LEU A 1 -7.29 -18.48 -10.90
CA LEU A 1 -6.83 -19.41 -9.85
C LEU A 1 -5.31 -19.56 -9.80
N TYR A 2 -4.65 -19.47 -10.95
CA TYR A 2 -3.22 -19.67 -11.08
C TYR A 2 -2.48 -18.32 -10.92
N HIS A 3 -1.56 -18.22 -9.96
CA HIS A 3 -0.85 -16.99 -9.63
C HIS A 3 -1.74 -15.82 -9.19
N SER A 4 -2.86 -16.05 -8.55
CA SER A 4 -3.82 -15.02 -8.17
C SER A 4 -3.85 -14.73 -6.65
N GLN A 5 -2.96 -15.33 -5.87
CA GLN A 5 -2.87 -15.11 -4.43
C GLN A 5 -1.73 -14.14 -4.11
N ASN A 6 -2.02 -13.13 -3.32
CA ASN A 6 -1.02 -12.28 -2.70
C ASN A 6 -0.46 -12.97 -1.45
N LEU A 7 0.82 -12.79 -1.20
CA LEU A 7 1.58 -13.53 -0.18
C LEU A 7 2.40 -12.61 0.73
N GLU A 8 2.16 -11.31 0.71
CA GLU A 8 2.95 -10.31 1.43
C GLU A 8 3.03 -10.64 2.92
N GLY A 9 1.89 -10.98 3.55
CA GLY A 9 1.85 -11.37 4.96
C GLY A 9 2.74 -12.56 5.29
N ALA A 10 2.79 -13.57 4.44
CA ALA A 10 3.68 -14.72 4.62
C ALA A 10 5.15 -14.37 4.38
N LEU A 11 5.44 -13.57 3.37
CA LEU A 11 6.80 -13.17 3.01
C LEU A 11 7.44 -12.24 4.05
N THR A 12 6.65 -11.38 4.69
CA THR A 12 7.13 -10.47 5.74
C THR A 12 7.58 -11.17 7.01
N THR A 13 7.32 -12.47 7.16
CA THR A 13 7.85 -13.29 8.27
C THR A 13 9.29 -13.75 8.07
N LEU A 14 9.97 -13.39 6.98
CA LEU A 14 11.33 -13.81 6.67
C LEU A 14 12.36 -12.81 7.23
N PRO A 15 13.05 -13.10 8.36
CA PRO A 15 14.05 -12.18 8.92
C PRO A 15 15.20 -11.95 7.95
N GLY A 16 15.61 -10.69 7.81
CA GLY A 16 16.74 -10.30 6.93
C GLY A 16 16.37 -10.09 5.47
N ALA A 17 15.15 -10.42 5.04
CA ALA A 17 14.65 -10.05 3.73
C ALA A 17 14.25 -8.58 3.68
N ARG A 18 14.53 -7.91 2.55
CA ARG A 18 13.88 -6.67 2.18
C ARG A 18 12.75 -7.00 1.25
N ILE A 19 11.64 -6.27 1.37
CA ILE A 19 10.45 -6.51 0.55
C ILE A 19 9.96 -5.16 0.03
N VAL A 20 9.87 -5.03 -1.28
CA VAL A 20 9.40 -3.83 -1.96
C VAL A 20 8.24 -4.15 -2.89
N CYS A 21 7.31 -3.23 -3.03
CA CYS A 21 6.13 -3.35 -3.87
C CYS A 21 5.78 -1.98 -4.46
N PRO A 22 6.35 -1.61 -5.61
CA PRO A 22 6.10 -0.32 -6.23
C PRO A 22 4.69 -0.22 -6.82
N SER A 23 4.18 1.01 -6.85
CA SER A 23 2.87 1.35 -7.43
C SER A 23 2.98 2.13 -8.74
N PHE A 24 4.13 2.73 -9.05
CA PHE A 24 4.40 3.57 -10.21
C PHE A 24 5.72 3.22 -10.88
N ALA A 25 5.82 3.51 -12.18
CA ALA A 25 6.96 3.12 -13.00
C ALA A 25 8.29 3.78 -12.57
N ASP A 26 8.27 5.05 -12.13
CA ASP A 26 9.45 5.74 -11.62
C ASP A 26 9.98 5.06 -10.35
N ASP A 27 9.11 4.78 -9.39
CA ASP A 27 9.47 4.09 -8.16
C ASP A 27 9.89 2.63 -8.43
N ALA A 28 9.26 1.96 -9.41
CA ALA A 28 9.67 0.62 -9.81
C ALA A 28 11.13 0.61 -10.32
N ALA A 29 11.47 1.52 -11.22
CA ALA A 29 12.85 1.65 -11.71
C ALA A 29 13.82 2.03 -10.59
N GLY A 30 13.45 2.99 -9.73
CA GLY A 30 14.29 3.47 -8.63
C GLY A 30 14.55 2.39 -7.57
N LEU A 31 13.52 1.63 -7.17
CA LEU A 31 13.66 0.52 -6.24
C LEU A 31 14.45 -0.65 -6.84
N LEU A 32 14.29 -0.93 -8.14
CA LEU A 32 15.07 -1.98 -8.80
C LEU A 32 16.55 -1.62 -8.82
N ARG A 33 16.92 -0.39 -9.17
CA ARG A 33 18.32 0.07 -9.11
C ARG A 33 18.90 -0.04 -7.71
N THR A 34 18.17 0.39 -6.70
CA THR A 34 18.56 0.26 -5.29
C THR A 34 18.75 -1.20 -4.90
N SER A 35 17.84 -2.08 -5.32
CA SER A 35 17.90 -3.51 -5.03
C SER A 35 19.14 -4.16 -5.65
N MET A 36 19.45 -3.84 -6.92
CA MET A 36 20.61 -4.38 -7.62
C MET A 36 21.96 -3.87 -7.07
N ARG A 37 22.00 -2.65 -6.55
CA ARG A 37 23.21 -2.06 -5.94
C ARG A 37 23.40 -2.46 -4.48
N SER A 38 22.38 -3.00 -3.85
CA SER A 38 22.40 -3.38 -2.43
C SER A 38 22.93 -4.80 -2.22
N LYS A 39 23.63 -5.02 -1.11
CA LYS A 39 24.00 -6.37 -0.65
C LYS A 39 22.80 -7.00 0.09
N GLY A 40 22.64 -8.31 -0.06
CA GLY A 40 21.62 -9.09 0.63
C GLY A 40 20.39 -9.36 -0.22
N PHE A 41 19.42 -10.03 0.39
CA PHE A 41 18.24 -10.54 -0.30
C PHE A 41 17.12 -9.49 -0.34
N THR A 42 16.56 -9.27 -1.52
CA THR A 42 15.40 -8.41 -1.73
C THR A 42 14.34 -9.17 -2.51
N LEU A 43 13.12 -9.25 -1.94
CA LEU A 43 11.93 -9.66 -2.65
C LEU A 43 11.34 -8.44 -3.33
N TYR A 44 11.30 -8.48 -4.65
CA TYR A 44 10.73 -7.43 -5.47
C TYR A 44 9.37 -7.89 -5.99
N LEU A 45 8.30 -7.35 -5.41
CA LEU A 45 6.92 -7.72 -5.75
C LEU A 45 6.40 -6.79 -6.84
N GLU A 46 6.05 -7.37 -7.97
CA GLU A 46 5.55 -6.63 -9.12
C GLU A 46 4.05 -6.91 -9.30
N PRO A 47 3.17 -5.93 -9.01
CA PRO A 47 1.74 -6.08 -9.29
C PRO A 47 1.49 -6.19 -10.80
N LYS A 48 1.14 -7.38 -11.29
CA LYS A 48 0.94 -7.63 -12.73
C LYS A 48 -0.16 -6.77 -13.34
N ALA A 49 -1.16 -6.36 -12.55
CA ALA A 49 -2.22 -5.46 -12.99
C ALA A 49 -1.67 -4.09 -13.45
N LEU A 50 -0.49 -3.69 -12.96
CA LEU A 50 0.10 -2.38 -13.26
C LEU A 50 0.99 -2.37 -14.51
N TYR A 51 1.35 -3.52 -15.09
CA TYR A 51 2.28 -3.58 -16.24
C TYR A 51 1.80 -2.78 -17.46
N ASN A 52 0.52 -2.74 -17.69
CA ASN A 52 -0.09 -2.02 -18.80
C ASN A 52 -1.05 -0.91 -18.33
N SER A 53 -0.97 -0.53 -17.05
CA SER A 53 -1.81 0.53 -16.49
C SER A 53 -1.27 1.91 -16.90
N VAL A 54 -2.14 2.74 -17.42
CA VAL A 54 -1.84 4.13 -17.72
C VAL A 54 -1.66 4.94 -16.43
N GLU A 55 -2.41 4.59 -15.39
CA GLU A 55 -2.36 5.23 -14.08
C GLU A 55 -1.01 5.01 -13.38
N ALA A 56 -0.36 3.87 -13.62
CA ALA A 56 0.95 3.56 -13.07
C ALA A 56 2.11 4.15 -13.89
N ALA A 57 1.83 4.70 -15.06
CA ALA A 57 2.85 5.29 -15.92
C ALA A 57 3.47 6.54 -15.27
N ALA A 58 4.78 6.63 -15.35
CA ALA A 58 5.54 7.79 -14.86
C ALA A 58 6.79 7.97 -15.71
N VAL A 59 7.28 9.21 -15.79
CA VAL A 59 8.58 9.49 -16.37
C VAL A 59 9.65 8.96 -15.43
N VAL A 60 10.52 8.07 -15.94
CA VAL A 60 11.61 7.49 -15.16
C VAL A 60 12.87 8.34 -15.34
N PRO A 61 13.32 9.07 -14.31
CA PRO A 61 14.56 9.82 -14.40
C PRO A 61 15.78 8.89 -14.52
N GLU A 62 16.84 9.34 -15.22
CA GLU A 62 17.98 8.48 -15.56
C GLU A 62 18.71 7.98 -14.33
N GLU A 63 19.10 8.65 -13.40
CA GLU A 63 19.84 8.21 -12.22
C GLU A 63 18.96 8.09 -10.95
N PHE A 64 17.63 8.00 -11.12
CA PHE A 64 16.73 7.98 -9.99
C PHE A 64 16.80 6.67 -9.19
N GLU A 65 17.01 6.77 -7.89
CA GLU A 65 16.96 5.68 -6.92
C GLU A 65 15.97 5.99 -5.80
N VAL A 66 15.31 4.94 -5.32
CA VAL A 66 14.42 5.02 -4.17
C VAL A 66 15.04 4.24 -3.01
N PRO A 67 15.38 4.89 -1.89
CA PRO A 67 15.90 4.20 -0.72
C PRO A 67 14.87 3.24 -0.14
N PHE A 68 15.32 2.09 0.38
CA PHE A 68 14.46 1.20 1.13
C PHE A 68 13.90 1.89 2.39
N GLY A 69 12.66 1.56 2.75
CA GLY A 69 12.03 2.10 3.94
C GLY A 69 11.65 3.58 3.82
N LYS A 70 11.43 4.07 2.61
CA LYS A 70 10.91 5.41 2.36
C LYS A 70 9.60 5.33 1.61
N ALA A 71 8.52 5.69 2.29
CA ALA A 71 7.20 5.86 1.72
C ALA A 71 7.11 7.14 0.88
N ARG A 72 6.03 7.28 0.12
CA ARG A 72 5.74 8.50 -0.63
C ARG A 72 4.30 8.93 -0.36
N ILE A 73 4.12 10.18 0.06
CA ILE A 73 2.80 10.79 0.11
C ILE A 73 2.40 11.09 -1.33
N ARG A 74 1.40 10.38 -1.83
CA ARG A 74 0.85 10.56 -3.18
C ARG A 74 -0.18 11.67 -3.24
N ARG A 75 -0.87 11.87 -2.14
CA ARG A 75 -1.86 12.91 -1.96
C ARG A 75 -1.80 13.41 -0.52
N GLU A 76 -1.68 14.71 -0.35
CA GLU A 76 -1.77 15.35 0.96
C GLU A 76 -3.23 15.38 1.43
N GLY A 77 -3.43 15.27 2.74
CA GLY A 77 -4.74 15.34 3.37
C GLY A 77 -4.67 15.59 4.86
N THR A 78 -5.84 15.89 5.47
CA THR A 78 -5.93 16.29 6.89
C THR A 78 -6.95 15.49 7.68
N ASP A 79 -7.85 14.74 7.03
CA ASP A 79 -9.01 14.14 7.71
C ASP A 79 -8.90 12.63 7.92
N LEU A 80 -8.14 11.96 7.08
CA LEU A 80 -7.91 10.52 7.11
C LEU A 80 -6.55 10.18 6.50
N THR A 81 -5.79 9.32 7.16
CA THR A 81 -4.59 8.68 6.60
C THR A 81 -4.99 7.35 5.96
N VAL A 82 -4.69 7.19 4.68
CA VAL A 82 -4.73 5.89 4.00
C VAL A 82 -3.32 5.39 3.79
N VAL A 83 -3.00 4.21 4.34
CA VAL A 83 -1.72 3.52 4.16
C VAL A 83 -1.92 2.38 3.18
N THR A 84 -1.18 2.38 2.09
CA THR A 84 -1.38 1.41 1.00
C THR A 84 -0.09 1.13 0.23
N TYR A 85 -0.10 0.18 -0.70
CA TYR A 85 1.01 -0.15 -1.60
C TYR A 85 0.52 -0.91 -2.84
N GLY A 86 1.34 -0.93 -3.88
CA GLY A 86 1.06 -1.68 -5.11
C GLY A 86 -0.23 -1.21 -5.80
N ASN A 87 -1.02 -2.16 -6.29
CA ASN A 87 -2.22 -1.88 -7.07
C ASN A 87 -3.28 -1.06 -6.31
N THR A 88 -3.46 -1.31 -5.02
CA THR A 88 -4.46 -0.61 -4.21
C THR A 88 -4.19 0.88 -4.03
N THR A 89 -2.96 1.35 -4.29
CA THR A 89 -2.62 2.77 -4.27
C THR A 89 -3.48 3.57 -5.26
N HIS A 90 -3.71 3.03 -6.45
CA HIS A 90 -4.50 3.69 -7.49
C HIS A 90 -5.98 3.79 -7.10
N PHE A 91 -6.56 2.73 -6.55
CA PHE A 91 -7.94 2.76 -6.02
C PHE A 91 -8.08 3.79 -4.89
N CYS A 92 -7.12 3.83 -3.97
CA CYS A 92 -7.12 4.82 -2.88
C CYS A 92 -7.03 6.25 -3.39
N LEU A 93 -6.23 6.52 -4.42
CA LEU A 93 -6.13 7.84 -5.05
C LEU A 93 -7.44 8.25 -5.72
N ASN A 94 -8.07 7.35 -6.47
CA ASN A 94 -9.36 7.59 -7.12
C ASN A 94 -10.46 7.92 -6.08
N VAL A 95 -10.52 7.13 -5.00
CA VAL A 95 -11.51 7.35 -3.93
C VAL A 95 -11.23 8.66 -3.19
N ALA A 96 -9.97 8.96 -2.88
CA ALA A 96 -9.58 10.19 -2.22
C ALA A 96 -9.94 11.44 -3.04
N GLU A 97 -9.76 11.38 -4.36
CA GLU A 97 -10.17 12.46 -5.26
C GLU A 97 -11.70 12.61 -5.32
N ARG A 98 -12.43 11.51 -5.41
CA ARG A 98 -13.89 11.51 -5.38
C ARG A 98 -14.44 12.10 -4.09
N LEU A 99 -13.92 11.70 -2.92
CA LEU A 99 -14.33 12.24 -1.62
C LEU A 99 -14.11 13.75 -1.53
N ALA A 100 -13.00 14.26 -2.08
CA ALA A 100 -12.73 15.69 -2.11
C ALA A 100 -13.71 16.44 -3.02
N GLN A 101 -14.02 15.90 -4.20
CA GLN A 101 -14.98 16.49 -5.13
C GLN A 101 -16.41 16.53 -4.55
N GLU A 102 -16.76 15.52 -3.75
CA GLU A 102 -18.05 15.45 -3.05
C GLU A 102 -18.08 16.29 -1.74
N GLY A 103 -16.96 16.88 -1.34
CA GLY A 103 -16.83 17.67 -0.10
C GLY A 103 -16.90 16.83 1.18
N LEU A 104 -16.59 15.53 1.11
CA LEU A 104 -16.69 14.59 2.21
C LEU A 104 -15.42 14.46 3.04
N GLY A 105 -14.30 15.03 2.58
CA GLY A 105 -13.06 15.06 3.34
C GLY A 105 -11.80 15.12 2.47
N CYS A 106 -10.69 15.41 3.13
CA CYS A 106 -9.37 15.52 2.53
C CYS A 106 -8.47 14.35 3.00
N VAL A 107 -8.39 13.31 2.18
CA VAL A 107 -7.68 12.07 2.48
C VAL A 107 -6.21 12.18 2.10
N GLU A 108 -5.31 11.84 3.04
CA GLU A 108 -3.90 11.64 2.76
C GLU A 108 -3.64 10.20 2.33
N VAL A 109 -2.96 10.01 1.19
CA VAL A 109 -2.63 8.68 0.68
C VAL A 109 -1.12 8.48 0.72
N ILE A 110 -0.69 7.50 1.53
CA ILE A 110 0.70 7.08 1.69
C ILE A 110 0.91 5.78 0.92
N ASP A 111 1.77 5.83 -0.09
CA ASP A 111 2.28 4.65 -0.80
C ASP A 111 3.56 4.18 -0.13
N LEU A 112 3.53 3.00 0.48
CA LEU A 112 4.66 2.47 1.25
C LEU A 112 5.88 2.17 0.40
N ARG A 113 5.73 1.68 -0.81
CA ARG A 113 6.80 1.26 -1.73
C ARG A 113 7.72 0.16 -1.16
N SER A 114 8.10 0.27 0.11
CA SER A 114 8.83 -0.75 0.87
C SER A 114 7.96 -1.30 2.00
N LEU A 115 7.81 -2.61 2.06
CA LEU A 115 7.10 -3.29 3.15
C LEU A 115 8.08 -3.62 4.28
N ILE A 116 9.29 -4.04 3.93
CA ILE A 116 10.41 -4.25 4.85
C ILE A 116 11.68 -3.63 4.25
N PRO A 117 12.29 -2.65 4.92
CA PRO A 117 11.82 -2.00 6.14
C PRO A 117 10.61 -1.10 5.89
N LEU A 118 9.75 -0.96 6.91
CA LEU A 118 8.58 -0.08 6.88
C LEU A 118 8.98 1.37 7.25
N ASP A 119 8.44 2.35 6.55
CA ASP A 119 8.59 3.79 6.89
C ASP A 119 7.60 4.19 7.99
N LYS A 120 7.89 3.83 9.23
CA LYS A 120 7.07 4.19 10.39
C LYS A 120 6.97 5.70 10.58
N GLU A 121 8.05 6.44 10.31
CA GLU A 121 8.10 7.89 10.50
C GLU A 121 7.06 8.60 9.65
N ALA A 122 6.96 8.24 8.36
CA ALA A 122 5.97 8.82 7.46
C ALA A 122 4.55 8.48 7.91
N ILE A 123 4.29 7.21 8.26
CA ILE A 123 2.98 6.77 8.75
C ILE A 123 2.60 7.54 10.03
N PHE A 124 3.47 7.58 11.02
CA PHE A 124 3.17 8.20 12.32
C PHE A 124 3.05 9.72 12.23
N ALA A 125 3.78 10.37 11.33
CA ALA A 125 3.61 11.80 11.06
C ALA A 125 2.20 12.10 10.52
N SER A 126 1.73 11.29 9.59
CA SER A 126 0.38 11.39 9.03
C SER A 126 -0.70 11.10 10.09
N VAL A 127 -0.54 10.03 10.87
CA VAL A 127 -1.49 9.67 11.94
C VAL A 127 -1.64 10.79 12.98
N ARG A 128 -0.53 11.45 13.36
CA ARG A 128 -0.60 12.61 14.28
C ARG A 128 -1.41 13.77 13.70
N LYS A 129 -1.42 13.92 12.41
CA LYS A 129 -2.13 14.99 11.71
C LYS A 129 -3.62 14.68 11.56
N THR A 130 -3.98 13.45 11.25
CA THR A 130 -5.34 13.07 10.83
C THR A 130 -6.18 12.40 11.92
N GLY A 131 -5.56 11.74 12.88
CA GLY A 131 -6.22 10.98 13.95
C GLY A 131 -6.97 9.73 13.50
N LYS A 132 -7.13 9.49 12.20
CA LYS A 132 -7.91 8.39 11.63
C LYS A 132 -7.10 7.65 10.59
N VAL A 133 -7.20 6.30 10.59
CA VAL A 133 -6.37 5.47 9.71
C VAL A 133 -7.17 4.36 9.06
N LEU A 134 -6.97 4.22 7.75
CA LEU A 134 -7.40 3.08 6.95
C LEU A 134 -6.17 2.44 6.30
N VAL A 135 -5.96 1.15 6.52
CA VAL A 135 -4.91 0.38 5.83
C VAL A 135 -5.57 -0.41 4.69
N VAL A 136 -5.10 -0.20 3.47
CA VAL A 136 -5.65 -0.86 2.27
C VAL A 136 -4.56 -1.65 1.57
N HIS A 137 -4.80 -2.94 1.33
CA HIS A 137 -3.86 -3.81 0.62
C HIS A 137 -4.58 -4.95 -0.11
N GLU A 138 -3.96 -5.50 -1.13
CA GLU A 138 -4.58 -6.58 -1.91
C GLU A 138 -4.47 -7.95 -1.25
N ASP A 139 -3.53 -8.16 -0.33
CA ASP A 139 -3.47 -9.39 0.48
C ASP A 139 -4.73 -9.55 1.35
N LYS A 140 -4.91 -10.71 1.94
CA LYS A 140 -6.11 -11.01 2.75
C LYS A 140 -6.15 -10.14 4.01
N VAL A 141 -7.36 -9.72 4.42
CA VAL A 141 -7.54 -9.04 5.71
C VAL A 141 -7.09 -9.94 6.87
N PHE A 142 -7.38 -11.24 6.77
CA PHE A 142 -6.93 -12.20 7.77
C PHE A 142 -5.46 -12.54 7.54
N SER A 143 -4.62 -12.25 8.54
CA SER A 143 -3.17 -12.55 8.52
C SER A 143 -2.36 -11.91 7.39
N GLY A 144 -2.91 -10.92 6.67
CA GLY A 144 -2.17 -10.13 5.70
C GLY A 144 -1.32 -9.05 6.38
N PHE A 145 -0.37 -8.47 5.63
CA PHE A 145 0.59 -7.49 6.15
C PHE A 145 -0.06 -6.23 6.75
N GLY A 146 -1.24 -5.85 6.28
CA GLY A 146 -2.00 -4.75 6.87
C GLY A 146 -2.40 -4.97 8.35
N ALA A 147 -2.41 -6.21 8.83
CA ALA A 147 -2.63 -6.49 10.24
C ALA A 147 -1.44 -6.04 11.10
N GLU A 148 -0.22 -6.27 10.63
CA GLU A 148 1.01 -5.82 11.28
C GLU A 148 1.10 -4.29 11.31
N ILE A 149 0.81 -3.63 10.17
CA ILE A 149 0.77 -2.16 10.09
C ILE A 149 -0.23 -1.59 11.09
N ALA A 150 -1.44 -2.15 11.14
CA ALA A 150 -2.49 -1.71 12.06
C ALA A 150 -2.11 -1.93 13.52
N ALA A 151 -1.45 -3.06 13.85
CA ALA A 151 -0.97 -3.35 15.19
C ALA A 151 0.08 -2.33 15.65
N GLN A 152 1.08 -2.04 14.81
CA GLN A 152 2.11 -1.03 15.12
C GLN A 152 1.53 0.37 15.31
N ILE A 153 0.57 0.77 14.48
CA ILE A 153 -0.12 2.06 14.64
C ILE A 153 -0.92 2.07 15.94
N ALA A 154 -1.67 1.01 16.23
CA ALA A 154 -2.47 0.94 17.46
C ALA A 154 -1.59 0.94 18.72
N GLU A 155 -0.44 0.29 18.70
CA GLU A 155 0.49 0.23 19.83
C GLU A 155 1.23 1.56 20.05
N GLU A 156 1.81 2.13 18.98
CA GLU A 156 2.70 3.28 19.12
C GLU A 156 1.97 4.63 19.02
N MET A 157 0.79 4.65 18.38
CA MET A 157 0.04 5.88 18.08
C MET A 157 -1.32 5.98 18.78
N PHE A 158 -1.63 5.08 19.73
CA PHE A 158 -2.92 5.00 20.41
C PHE A 158 -3.47 6.35 20.89
N ARG A 159 -2.61 7.21 21.44
CA ARG A 159 -3.03 8.52 21.98
C ARG A 159 -3.39 9.56 20.94
N TYR A 160 -3.11 9.28 19.66
CA TYR A 160 -3.37 10.16 18.53
C TYR A 160 -4.54 9.67 17.68
N LEU A 161 -5.14 8.52 18.02
CA LEU A 161 -6.24 7.93 17.26
C LEU A 161 -7.59 8.40 17.80
N ASP A 162 -8.43 8.93 16.93
CA ASP A 162 -9.83 9.30 17.18
C ASP A 162 -10.78 8.13 17.00
N ALA A 163 -10.33 7.07 16.32
CA ALA A 163 -11.09 5.86 16.01
C ALA A 163 -10.16 4.64 15.88
N PRO A 164 -10.67 3.41 16.01
CA PRO A 164 -9.90 2.21 15.73
C PRO A 164 -9.35 2.20 14.30
N VAL A 165 -8.12 1.72 14.09
CA VAL A 165 -7.54 1.53 12.77
C VAL A 165 -8.39 0.55 11.98
N GLN A 166 -8.88 0.97 10.82
CA GLN A 166 -9.65 0.13 9.91
C GLN A 166 -8.74 -0.51 8.87
N ARG A 167 -9.15 -1.67 8.36
CA ARG A 167 -8.41 -2.41 7.33
C ARG A 167 -9.34 -2.88 6.22
N ILE A 168 -8.93 -2.68 4.98
CA ILE A 168 -9.55 -3.26 3.79
C ILE A 168 -8.49 -4.11 3.09
N GLY A 169 -8.85 -5.35 2.79
CA GLY A 169 -8.03 -6.29 2.04
C GLY A 169 -8.92 -7.32 1.38
N SER A 170 -8.31 -8.29 0.72
CA SER A 170 -9.07 -9.37 0.10
C SER A 170 -9.79 -10.23 1.13
N THR A 171 -10.93 -10.74 0.74
CA THR A 171 -11.65 -11.75 1.52
C THR A 171 -10.79 -13.01 1.70
N PHE A 172 -10.85 -13.64 2.88
CA PHE A 172 -10.08 -14.86 3.17
C PHE A 172 -10.64 -16.08 2.42
N THR A 173 -10.42 -16.07 1.11
CA THR A 173 -10.84 -17.13 0.16
C THR A 173 -9.89 -17.12 -1.05
N PRO A 174 -9.76 -18.24 -1.78
CA PRO A 174 -9.09 -18.22 -3.07
C PRO A 174 -9.76 -17.24 -4.04
N VAL A 175 -8.98 -16.55 -4.84
CA VAL A 175 -9.49 -15.65 -5.88
C VAL A 175 -10.13 -16.45 -7.00
N GLY A 176 -11.37 -16.14 -7.33
CA GLY A 176 -12.13 -16.83 -8.39
C GLY A 176 -11.66 -16.43 -9.80
N PHE A 177 -11.94 -17.29 -10.76
CA PHE A 177 -11.61 -17.06 -12.18
C PHE A 177 -12.79 -16.44 -12.95
N ASN A 178 -13.26 -15.32 -12.48
CA ASN A 178 -14.33 -14.55 -13.14
C ASN A 178 -14.27 -13.10 -12.64
N PRO A 179 -14.39 -12.08 -13.50
CA PRO A 179 -14.32 -10.67 -13.06
C PRO A 179 -15.31 -10.32 -11.95
N ILE A 180 -16.51 -10.92 -11.94
CA ILE A 180 -17.51 -10.71 -10.88
C ILE A 180 -17.00 -11.25 -9.54
N LEU A 181 -16.39 -12.44 -9.54
CA LEU A 181 -15.83 -13.06 -8.35
C LEU A 181 -14.58 -12.32 -7.87
N GLU A 182 -13.70 -11.91 -8.79
CA GLU A 182 -12.54 -11.08 -8.46
C GLU A 182 -12.97 -9.78 -7.78
N ARG A 183 -13.93 -9.05 -8.37
CA ARG A 183 -14.47 -7.81 -7.79
C ARG A 183 -15.12 -8.03 -6.42
N ALA A 184 -15.77 -9.17 -6.20
CA ALA A 184 -16.35 -9.52 -4.91
C ALA A 184 -15.29 -9.83 -3.85
N ILE A 185 -14.14 -10.38 -4.23
CA ILE A 185 -13.08 -10.84 -3.33
C ILE A 185 -12.03 -9.75 -3.07
N LEU A 186 -11.54 -9.11 -4.13
CA LEU A 186 -10.45 -8.12 -4.07
C LEU A 186 -10.94 -6.73 -3.62
N PRO A 187 -10.06 -5.90 -3.02
CA PRO A 187 -10.32 -4.48 -2.84
C PRO A 187 -10.60 -3.78 -4.17
N ASN A 188 -11.46 -2.79 -4.13
CA ASN A 188 -11.78 -1.93 -5.27
C ASN A 188 -12.34 -0.59 -4.77
N ASP A 189 -12.55 0.35 -5.68
CA ASP A 189 -13.03 1.70 -5.37
C ASP A 189 -14.32 1.71 -4.55
N GLU A 190 -15.28 0.81 -4.85
CA GLU A 190 -16.57 0.74 -4.14
C GLU A 190 -16.46 0.28 -2.69
N LYS A 191 -15.49 -0.60 -2.40
CA LYS A 191 -15.25 -1.10 -1.04
C LYS A 191 -14.43 -0.13 -0.20
N ILE A 192 -13.63 0.71 -0.85
CA ILE A 192 -12.79 1.70 -0.19
C ILE A 192 -13.58 2.98 0.10
N TYR A 193 -14.49 3.35 -0.80
CA TYR A 193 -15.44 4.46 -0.61
C TYR A 193 -16.45 4.15 0.48
#